data_d5ac0bd170dde1ba307fa88711869840
#
_entry.id   d5ac0bd170dde1ba307fa88711869840
#
_cell.length_a   1.000
_cell.length_b   1.000
_cell.length_c   1.000
_cell.angle_alpha   90.00
_cell.angle_beta   90.00
_cell.angle_gamma   90.00
#
_symmetry.space_group_name_H-M   'P 1'
#
loop_
_entity.id
_entity.type
_entity.pdbx_description
1 polymer ?
#
loop_
_entity_poly.entity_id
_entity_poly.type
_entity_poly.pdbx_seq_one_letter_code
_entity_poly.pdbx_strand_id
1 'polypeptide(L)'
;MINDIETLRRALKRGDYCGIVLYEGPSRIDGAPIVAIACRITEASGNAKTGAMVQTFIMRQDIAPHEALKTGDDSSVCGDCPLRPIHKGATRCYVRVYQAPLSVWNAYNRGRYAIPGVDFDAALLPKLFEGLSFRIGSYGDPAAIP
;
A
#
# COMPACT_ATOMS: atom_id res chain seq x y z
N MET A 1 11.28 -16.88 10.96
CA MET A 1 10.14 -16.70 10.02
C MET A 1 8.88 -17.33 10.61
N ILE A 2 7.77 -16.62 10.59
CA ILE A 2 6.48 -17.11 11.09
C ILE A 2 5.92 -18.15 10.12
N ASN A 3 5.52 -19.32 10.63
CA ASN A 3 5.09 -20.46 9.81
C ASN A 3 3.63 -20.86 9.99
N ASP A 4 2.89 -20.22 10.90
CA ASP A 4 1.48 -20.56 11.13
C ASP A 4 0.62 -19.30 11.14
N ILE A 5 -0.63 -19.47 10.72
CA ILE A 5 -1.56 -18.35 10.54
C ILE A 5 -1.94 -17.68 11.87
N GLU A 6 -2.08 -18.43 12.93
CA GLU A 6 -2.49 -17.86 14.22
C GLU A 6 -1.40 -16.95 14.80
N THR A 7 -0.14 -17.36 14.66
CA THR A 7 1.00 -16.53 15.08
C THR A 7 1.08 -15.26 14.26
N LEU A 8 0.87 -15.35 12.94
CA LEU A 8 0.86 -14.19 12.05
C LEU A 8 -0.28 -13.22 12.40
N ARG A 9 -1.50 -13.73 12.58
CA ARG A 9 -2.65 -12.92 12.99
C ARG A 9 -2.42 -12.23 14.33
N ARG A 10 -1.83 -12.95 15.27
CA ARG A 10 -1.51 -12.41 16.59
C ARG A 10 -0.47 -11.29 16.51
N ALA A 11 0.56 -11.45 15.69
CA ALA A 11 1.58 -10.44 15.46
C ALA A 11 0.99 -9.16 14.85
N LEU A 12 0.10 -9.30 13.86
CA LEU A 12 -0.61 -8.18 13.26
C LEU A 12 -1.53 -7.47 14.25
N LYS A 13 -2.30 -8.24 15.02
CA LYS A 13 -3.22 -7.70 16.02
C LYS A 13 -2.49 -6.97 17.15
N ARG A 14 -1.35 -7.51 17.58
CA ARG A 14 -0.51 -6.92 18.62
C ARG A 14 0.24 -5.67 18.17
N GLY A 15 0.33 -5.45 16.85
CA GLY A 15 1.02 -4.29 16.28
C GLY A 15 2.51 -4.48 16.04
N ASP A 16 2.99 -5.73 16.06
CA ASP A 16 4.38 -6.04 15.67
C ASP A 16 4.64 -5.62 14.23
N TYR A 17 3.61 -5.79 13.39
CA TYR A 17 3.57 -5.29 12.02
C TYR A 17 2.30 -4.48 11.79
N CYS A 18 2.40 -3.43 10.99
CA CYS A 18 1.25 -2.59 10.61
C CYS A 18 0.47 -3.13 9.40
N GLY A 19 0.98 -4.15 8.74
CA GLY A 19 0.39 -4.76 7.57
C GLY A 19 1.40 -5.62 6.82
N ILE A 20 1.16 -5.83 5.54
CA ILE A 20 1.91 -6.76 4.69
C ILE A 20 2.42 -6.02 3.46
N VAL A 21 3.66 -6.27 3.07
CA VAL A 21 4.18 -5.87 1.77
C VAL A 21 3.67 -6.88 0.73
N LEU A 22 2.91 -6.42 -0.25
CA LEU A 22 2.35 -7.26 -1.31
C LEU A 22 3.30 -7.40 -2.49
N TYR A 23 4.04 -6.33 -2.80
CA TYR A 23 4.94 -6.29 -3.94
C TYR A 23 6.04 -5.26 -3.73
N GLU A 24 7.26 -5.61 -4.10
CA GLU A 24 8.39 -4.70 -4.25
C GLU A 24 9.05 -5.00 -5.59
N GLY A 25 9.22 -3.99 -6.41
CA GLY A 25 9.86 -4.17 -7.70
C GLY A 25 9.54 -3.05 -8.67
N PRO A 26 9.86 -3.27 -9.97
CA PRO A 26 9.65 -2.25 -10.98
C PRO A 26 8.16 -2.05 -11.28
N SER A 27 7.76 -0.79 -11.49
CA SER A 27 6.43 -0.45 -12.00
C SER A 27 6.26 -0.99 -13.42
N ARG A 28 5.11 -1.58 -13.68
CA ARG A 28 4.73 -1.98 -15.03
C ARG A 28 4.57 -0.78 -15.98
N ILE A 29 4.34 0.40 -15.45
CA ILE A 29 4.12 1.62 -16.24
C ILE A 29 5.43 2.15 -16.80
N ASP A 30 6.47 2.30 -15.96
CA ASP A 30 7.72 2.96 -16.35
C ASP A 30 9.01 2.30 -15.82
N GLY A 31 8.89 1.17 -15.12
CA GLY A 31 10.04 0.44 -14.57
C GLY A 31 10.65 1.03 -13.30
N ALA A 32 10.14 2.15 -12.79
CA ALA A 32 10.63 2.75 -11.55
C ALA A 32 10.31 1.87 -10.33
N PRO A 33 11.11 1.94 -9.24
CA PRO A 33 10.88 1.10 -8.07
C PRO A 33 9.61 1.52 -7.33
N ILE A 34 8.70 0.57 -7.16
CA ILE A 34 7.44 0.77 -6.43
C ILE A 34 7.27 -0.28 -5.33
N VAL A 35 6.39 0.03 -4.40
CA VAL A 35 5.95 -0.88 -3.34
C VAL A 35 4.43 -0.87 -3.26
N ALA A 36 3.84 -2.05 -3.07
CA ALA A 36 2.42 -2.19 -2.78
C ALA A 36 2.25 -2.78 -1.38
N ILE A 37 1.43 -2.15 -0.56
CA ILE A 37 1.26 -2.46 0.86
C ILE A 37 -0.22 -2.65 1.17
N ALA A 38 -0.55 -3.70 1.93
CA ALA A 38 -1.87 -3.93 2.49
C ALA A 38 -1.89 -3.57 3.99
N CYS A 39 -2.80 -2.70 4.38
CA CYS A 39 -3.00 -2.26 5.76
C CYS A 39 -4.41 -2.63 6.24
N ARG A 40 -4.64 -2.53 7.54
CA ARG A 40 -5.95 -2.78 8.15
C ARG A 40 -6.45 -4.21 7.97
N ILE A 41 -5.56 -5.17 8.04
CA ILE A 41 -5.90 -6.58 7.79
C ILE A 41 -6.75 -7.16 8.93
N THR A 42 -6.50 -6.72 10.16
CA THR A 42 -7.19 -7.23 11.36
C THR A 42 -8.11 -6.21 12.02
N GLU A 43 -8.24 -5.01 11.44
CA GLU A 43 -8.97 -3.90 12.05
C GLU A 43 -10.00 -3.32 11.08
N ALA A 44 -11.06 -2.76 11.65
CA ALA A 44 -12.01 -1.97 10.87
C ALA A 44 -11.32 -0.71 10.35
N SER A 45 -11.62 -0.34 9.11
CA SER A 45 -11.21 0.96 8.57
C SER A 45 -11.82 2.09 9.40
N GLY A 46 -11.02 3.12 9.69
CA GLY A 46 -11.53 4.36 10.30
C GLY A 46 -12.39 5.21 9.37
N ASN A 47 -12.52 4.81 8.10
CA ASN A 47 -13.33 5.49 7.11
C ASN A 47 -14.75 4.92 7.12
N ALA A 48 -15.73 5.71 7.55
CA ALA A 48 -17.13 5.32 7.62
C ALA A 48 -17.72 4.88 6.26
N LYS A 49 -17.14 5.36 5.14
CA LYS A 49 -17.61 5.02 3.80
C LYS A 49 -17.18 3.63 3.35
N THR A 50 -16.01 3.16 3.81
CA THR A 50 -15.44 1.87 3.38
C THR A 50 -15.67 0.75 4.40
N GLY A 51 -15.92 1.08 5.68
CA GLY A 51 -16.11 0.08 6.73
C GLY A 51 -14.86 -0.75 7.00
N ALA A 52 -15.07 -2.01 7.41
CA ALA A 52 -14.00 -2.96 7.70
C ALA A 52 -13.43 -3.55 6.41
N MET A 53 -12.42 -2.93 5.86
CA MET A 53 -11.86 -3.26 4.56
C MET A 53 -10.35 -3.10 4.56
N VAL A 54 -9.64 -4.07 3.98
CA VAL A 54 -8.19 -3.96 3.77
C VAL A 54 -7.91 -2.81 2.81
N GLN A 55 -7.00 -1.92 3.19
CA GLN A 55 -6.59 -0.79 2.36
C GLN A 55 -5.26 -1.11 1.68
N THR A 56 -5.15 -0.84 0.39
CA THR A 56 -3.92 -1.04 -0.37
C THR A 56 -3.35 0.27 -0.85
N PHE A 57 -2.03 0.42 -0.70
CA PHE A 57 -1.28 1.61 -1.11
C PHE A 57 -0.17 1.20 -2.06
N ILE A 58 -0.12 1.84 -3.22
CA ILE A 58 0.90 1.62 -4.24
C ILE A 58 1.67 2.92 -4.38
N MET A 59 2.99 2.88 -4.10
CA MET A 59 3.80 4.10 -4.00
C MET A 59 5.18 3.88 -4.59
N ARG A 60 5.85 4.98 -4.95
CA ARG A 60 7.28 4.91 -5.21
C ARG A 60 8.00 4.43 -3.94
N GLN A 61 8.93 3.51 -4.12
CA GLN A 61 9.72 2.98 -3.01
C GLN A 61 10.77 3.99 -2.52
N ASP A 62 11.33 4.76 -3.44
CA ASP A 62 12.48 5.65 -3.24
C ASP A 62 12.11 7.13 -3.02
N ILE A 63 10.87 7.51 -3.26
CA ILE A 63 10.41 8.90 -3.17
C ILE A 63 9.12 8.95 -2.34
N ALA A 64 9.06 9.82 -1.33
CA ALA A 64 7.85 10.02 -0.55
C ALA A 64 6.68 10.46 -1.44
N PRO A 65 5.44 10.02 -1.17
CA PRO A 65 4.30 10.30 -2.05
C PRO A 65 4.07 11.78 -2.33
N HIS A 66 4.22 12.64 -1.34
CA HIS A 66 4.03 14.09 -1.51
C HIS A 66 5.14 14.72 -2.36
N GLU A 67 6.37 14.22 -2.28
CA GLU A 67 7.47 14.66 -3.13
C GLU A 67 7.32 14.15 -4.57
N ALA A 68 6.93 12.89 -4.72
CA ALA A 68 6.65 12.31 -6.05
C ALA A 68 5.57 13.11 -6.78
N LEU A 69 4.55 13.56 -6.06
CA LEU A 69 3.49 14.39 -6.60
C LEU A 69 4.01 15.72 -7.16
N LYS A 70 4.93 16.36 -6.46
CA LYS A 70 5.53 17.64 -6.88
C LYS A 70 6.43 17.50 -8.11
N THR A 71 7.18 16.41 -8.19
CA THR A 71 8.14 16.19 -9.28
C THR A 71 7.52 15.52 -10.50
N GLY A 72 6.30 14.98 -10.38
CA GLY A 72 5.67 14.20 -11.44
C GLY A 72 6.06 12.72 -11.43
N ASP A 73 6.88 12.28 -10.49
CA ASP A 73 7.30 10.87 -10.34
C ASP A 73 6.16 9.95 -9.89
N ASP A 74 5.03 10.52 -9.47
CA ASP A 74 3.81 9.77 -9.20
C ASP A 74 3.25 9.08 -10.46
N SER A 75 3.73 9.44 -11.66
CA SER A 75 3.39 8.72 -12.90
C SER A 75 3.68 7.23 -12.83
N SER A 76 4.66 6.83 -12.04
CA SER A 76 5.02 5.42 -11.84
C SER A 76 3.89 4.59 -11.23
N VAL A 77 2.99 5.23 -10.47
CA VAL A 77 1.87 4.59 -9.78
C VAL A 77 0.50 5.10 -10.21
N CYS A 78 0.43 6.26 -10.83
CA CYS A 78 -0.82 6.87 -11.30
C CYS A 78 -0.94 6.93 -12.83
N GLY A 79 0.16 6.66 -13.56
CA GLY A 79 0.16 6.72 -15.02
C GLY A 79 -0.28 8.09 -15.56
N ASP A 80 -1.10 8.07 -16.58
CA ASP A 80 -1.65 9.27 -17.22
C ASP A 80 -2.98 9.73 -16.62
N CYS A 81 -3.24 9.41 -15.36
CA CYS A 81 -4.50 9.81 -14.72
C CYS A 81 -4.74 11.33 -14.88
N PRO A 82 -5.87 11.75 -15.48
CA PRO A 82 -6.15 13.16 -15.71
C PRO A 82 -6.41 13.96 -14.44
N LEU A 83 -6.59 13.26 -13.30
CA LEU A 83 -6.84 13.89 -12.02
C LEU A 83 -5.55 14.24 -11.26
N ARG A 84 -4.40 13.91 -11.83
CA ARG A 84 -3.10 14.21 -11.21
C ARG A 84 -2.87 15.72 -11.15
N PRO A 85 -2.26 16.23 -10.05
CA PRO A 85 -1.99 17.67 -9.87
C PRO A 85 -1.05 18.27 -10.93
N ILE A 86 -0.22 17.44 -11.57
CA ILE A 86 0.69 17.91 -12.62
C ILE A 86 -0.06 18.43 -13.86
N HIS A 87 -1.28 17.96 -14.07
CA HIS A 87 -2.14 18.51 -15.11
C HIS A 87 -2.68 19.85 -14.63
N LYS A 88 -2.28 20.93 -15.28
CA LYS A 88 -2.65 22.30 -14.91
C LYS A 88 -4.16 22.45 -14.82
N GLY A 89 -4.62 22.96 -13.69
CA GLY A 89 -6.03 23.10 -13.37
C GLY A 89 -6.31 22.64 -11.95
N ALA A 90 -7.57 22.44 -11.59
CA ALA A 90 -7.92 22.00 -10.27
C ALA A 90 -7.45 20.55 -10.04
N THR A 91 -6.73 20.32 -8.96
CA THR A 91 -6.44 18.98 -8.46
C THR A 91 -7.77 18.30 -8.13
N ARG A 92 -8.11 17.26 -8.87
CA ARG A 92 -9.36 16.53 -8.70
C ARG A 92 -9.19 15.21 -7.97
N CYS A 93 -7.95 14.75 -7.80
CA CYS A 93 -7.68 13.57 -7.00
C CYS A 93 -8.03 13.86 -5.53
N TYR A 94 -8.92 13.06 -4.96
CA TYR A 94 -9.33 13.23 -3.57
C TYR A 94 -8.32 12.69 -2.56
N VAL A 95 -7.31 11.94 -3.01
CA VAL A 95 -6.30 11.36 -2.12
C VAL A 95 -5.35 12.45 -1.64
N ARG A 96 -5.28 12.60 -0.34
CA ARG A 96 -4.36 13.54 0.32
C ARG A 96 -3.06 12.82 0.63
N VAL A 97 -2.08 12.91 -0.27
CA VAL A 97 -0.83 12.16 -0.21
C VAL A 97 0.02 12.44 1.02
N TYR A 98 -0.14 13.60 1.65
CA TYR A 98 0.55 13.99 2.89
C TYR A 98 -0.10 13.40 4.16
N GLN A 99 -1.22 12.72 4.05
CA GLN A 99 -1.91 12.04 5.15
C GLN A 99 -1.60 10.54 5.15
N ALA A 100 -2.59 9.68 4.86
CA ALA A 100 -2.41 8.24 4.93
C ALA A 100 -1.27 7.70 4.05
N PRO A 101 -1.13 8.07 2.76
CA PRO A 101 -0.02 7.58 1.96
C PRO A 101 1.35 7.89 2.55
N LEU A 102 1.57 9.11 3.05
CA LEU A 102 2.84 9.47 3.68
C LEU A 102 3.08 8.68 4.96
N SER A 103 2.06 8.49 5.78
CA SER A 103 2.17 7.68 7.00
C SER A 103 2.55 6.23 6.68
N VAL A 104 1.96 5.64 5.66
CA VAL A 104 2.27 4.28 5.19
C VAL A 104 3.71 4.22 4.67
N TRP A 105 4.12 5.18 3.86
CA TRP A 105 5.47 5.24 3.31
C TRP A 105 6.54 5.36 4.41
N ASN A 106 6.31 6.22 5.40
CA ASN A 106 7.21 6.37 6.55
C ASN A 106 7.30 5.07 7.37
N ALA A 107 6.17 4.41 7.63
CA ALA A 107 6.15 3.13 8.34
C ALA A 107 6.86 2.04 7.54
N TYR A 108 6.71 2.02 6.22
CA TYR A 108 7.44 1.11 5.34
C TYR A 108 8.95 1.28 5.50
N ASN A 109 9.44 2.52 5.48
CA ASN A 109 10.87 2.80 5.63
C ASN A 109 11.41 2.46 7.03
N ARG A 110 10.54 2.34 8.03
CA ARG A 110 10.90 1.86 9.37
C ARG A 110 10.80 0.34 9.53
N GLY A 111 10.52 -0.40 8.45
CA GLY A 111 10.39 -1.85 8.50
C GLY A 111 9.14 -2.35 9.22
N ARG A 112 8.05 -1.58 9.24
CA ARG A 112 6.84 -1.88 9.99
C ARG A 112 5.86 -2.81 9.27
N TYR A 113 6.17 -3.23 8.05
CA TYR A 113 5.33 -4.14 7.27
C TYR A 113 6.03 -5.47 7.07
N ALA A 114 5.31 -6.57 7.32
CA ALA A 114 5.85 -7.91 7.17
C ALA A 114 6.03 -8.27 5.69
N ILE A 115 7.17 -8.85 5.36
CA ILE A 115 7.54 -9.23 4.00
C ILE A 115 7.35 -10.73 3.83
N PRO A 116 6.48 -11.18 2.89
CA PRO A 116 6.31 -12.61 2.60
C PRO A 116 7.63 -13.25 2.16
N GLY A 117 7.92 -14.42 2.69
CA GLY A 117 9.17 -15.13 2.41
C GLY A 117 10.37 -14.67 3.23
N VAL A 118 10.24 -13.58 3.98
CA VAL A 118 11.28 -13.05 4.89
C VAL A 118 10.79 -13.11 6.34
N ASP A 119 9.69 -12.45 6.64
CA ASP A 119 9.14 -12.38 8.01
C ASP A 119 8.15 -13.51 8.29
N PHE A 120 7.48 -14.02 7.27
CA PHE A 120 6.54 -15.12 7.39
C PHE A 120 6.49 -15.95 6.10
N ASP A 121 5.98 -17.18 6.21
CA ASP A 121 5.80 -18.06 5.05
C ASP A 121 4.75 -17.47 4.11
N ALA A 122 5.15 -17.20 2.86
CA ALA A 122 4.27 -16.63 1.83
C ALA A 122 3.05 -17.52 1.54
N ALA A 123 3.11 -18.82 1.79
CA ALA A 123 1.98 -19.73 1.64
C ALA A 123 0.81 -19.41 2.58
N LEU A 124 1.03 -18.60 3.61
CA LEU A 124 -0.02 -18.15 4.53
C LEU A 124 -0.91 -17.04 3.95
N LEU A 125 -0.47 -16.36 2.87
CA LEU A 125 -1.21 -15.21 2.31
C LEU A 125 -2.66 -15.51 1.94
N PRO A 126 -2.99 -16.59 1.20
CA PRO A 126 -4.37 -16.86 0.86
C PRO A 126 -5.27 -17.03 2.09
N LYS A 127 -4.75 -17.70 3.11
CA LYS A 127 -5.49 -17.93 4.36
C LYS A 127 -5.63 -16.65 5.19
N LEU A 128 -4.62 -15.79 5.16
CA LEU A 128 -4.67 -14.50 5.85
C LEU A 128 -5.77 -13.61 5.28
N PHE A 129 -5.92 -13.59 3.98
CA PHE A 129 -6.87 -12.72 3.27
C PHE A 129 -8.24 -13.35 3.02
N GLU A 130 -8.42 -14.62 3.37
CA GLU A 130 -9.69 -15.32 3.18
C GLU A 130 -10.85 -14.58 3.88
N GLY A 131 -11.91 -14.32 3.13
CA GLY A 131 -13.11 -13.67 3.64
C GLY A 131 -12.99 -12.16 3.87
N LEU A 132 -11.84 -11.54 3.55
CA LEU A 132 -11.66 -10.11 3.70
C LEU A 132 -12.03 -9.35 2.43
N SER A 133 -12.61 -8.17 2.61
CA SER A 133 -12.87 -7.22 1.52
C SER A 133 -11.66 -6.31 1.34
N PHE A 134 -11.37 -5.96 0.08
CA PHE A 134 -10.24 -5.11 -0.26
C PHE A 134 -10.69 -3.84 -0.95
N ARG A 135 -10.10 -2.72 -0.56
CA ARG A 135 -10.06 -1.52 -1.39
C ARG A 135 -8.74 -1.49 -2.12
N ILE A 136 -8.78 -1.87 -3.40
CA ILE A 136 -7.59 -1.89 -4.25
C ILE A 136 -7.32 -0.47 -4.74
N GLY A 137 -6.11 0.02 -4.50
CA GLY A 137 -5.73 1.37 -4.92
C GLY A 137 -6.32 2.48 -4.06
N SER A 138 -6.23 2.38 -2.74
CA SER A 138 -6.50 3.52 -1.83
C SER A 138 -5.60 4.70 -2.20
N TYR A 139 -4.40 4.42 -2.68
CA TYR A 139 -3.53 5.31 -3.44
C TYR A 139 -2.78 4.50 -4.48
N GLY A 140 -2.60 5.06 -5.68
CA GLY A 140 -1.93 4.42 -6.80
C GLY A 140 -2.86 3.49 -7.59
N ASP A 141 -2.52 3.27 -8.86
CA ASP A 141 -3.28 2.41 -9.76
C ASP A 141 -2.76 0.97 -9.68
N PRO A 142 -3.62 -0.03 -9.43
CA PRO A 142 -3.22 -1.44 -9.47
C PRO A 142 -2.57 -1.88 -10.78
N ALA A 143 -2.81 -1.20 -11.88
CA ALA A 143 -2.17 -1.47 -13.17
C ALA A 143 -0.64 -1.27 -13.14
N ALA A 144 -0.10 -0.58 -12.14
CA ALA A 144 1.34 -0.42 -11.94
C ALA A 144 2.01 -1.73 -11.49
N ILE A 145 1.25 -2.66 -10.92
CA ILE A 145 1.74 -3.96 -10.44
C ILE A 145 1.68 -4.99 -11.57
N PRO A 146 2.76 -5.76 -11.81
CA PRO A 146 2.78 -6.82 -12.82
C PRO A 146 1.75 -7.91 -12.59
#